data_81898160068cb5e08af825534039de47
#
_entry.id   81898160068cb5e08af825534039de47
#
_cell.length_a   1.000
_cell.length_b   1.000
_cell.length_c   1.000
_cell.angle_alpha   90.00
_cell.angle_beta   90.00
_cell.angle_gamma   90.00
#
_symmetry.space_group_name_H-M   'P 1'
#
loop_
_entity.id
_entity.type
_entity.pdbx_description
1 polymer ?
#
loop_
_entity_poly.entity_id
_entity_poly.type
_entity_poly.pdbx_seq_one_letter_code
_entity_poly.pdbx_strand_id
1 'polypeptide(L)'
;MVFLIIVVAIVAWVVFAYNRLVSLRNQVDNSWRQIDVQLKRRHDLIPNLIEAVKGYMQFERDTLTQVVEARAKAVSAPDQASRMAAESQITTGLGKLMAVMENYPQLKADGNVLKLQEELTTTENQIAFARQAYNDVVLDLNTRIQIFPTNLIASNFGFKAAEYFKGAPEEQAVPKVDLSMTTPRA
;
A
#
# COMPACT_ATOMS: atom_id res chain seq x y z
N MET A 1 -2.40 50.70 -19.08
CA MET A 1 -1.16 49.87 -19.02
C MET A 1 -1.12 49.02 -17.77
N VAL A 2 -1.09 49.57 -16.55
CA VAL A 2 -1.02 48.78 -15.27
C VAL A 2 -2.14 47.76 -15.14
N PHE A 3 -3.40 48.12 -15.41
CA PHE A 3 -4.55 47.23 -15.37
C PHE A 3 -4.40 45.99 -16.28
N LEU A 4 -3.91 46.20 -17.50
CA LEU A 4 -3.67 45.13 -18.46
C LEU A 4 -2.61 44.15 -17.97
N ILE A 5 -1.55 44.68 -17.36
CA ILE A 5 -0.48 43.85 -16.77
C ILE A 5 -1.00 42.98 -15.63
N ILE A 6 -1.83 43.54 -14.76
CA ILE A 6 -2.47 42.79 -13.65
C ILE A 6 -3.37 41.68 -14.20
N VAL A 7 -4.18 41.94 -15.21
CA VAL A 7 -5.04 40.92 -15.81
C VAL A 7 -4.22 39.79 -16.44
N VAL A 8 -3.18 40.13 -17.19
CA VAL A 8 -2.26 39.13 -17.77
C VAL A 8 -1.58 38.29 -16.70
N ALA A 9 -1.14 38.91 -15.61
CA ALA A 9 -0.51 38.19 -14.49
C ALA A 9 -1.50 37.22 -13.81
N ILE A 10 -2.76 37.63 -13.60
CA ILE A 10 -3.80 36.75 -13.03
C ILE A 10 -4.08 35.57 -13.97
N VAL A 11 -4.23 35.81 -15.27
CA VAL A 11 -4.49 34.75 -16.23
C VAL A 11 -3.30 33.76 -16.27
N ALA A 12 -2.07 34.26 -16.31
CA ALA A 12 -0.88 33.42 -16.29
C ALA A 12 -0.80 32.55 -15.02
N TRP A 13 -1.14 33.16 -13.86
CA TRP A 13 -1.20 32.45 -12.59
C TRP A 13 -2.28 31.33 -12.60
N VAL A 14 -3.50 31.62 -13.12
CA VAL A 14 -4.58 30.63 -13.25
C VAL A 14 -4.12 29.44 -14.10
N VAL A 15 -3.50 29.69 -15.24
CA VAL A 15 -2.98 28.63 -16.14
C VAL A 15 -1.91 27.80 -15.43
N PHE A 16 -0.98 28.44 -14.71
CA PHE A 16 0.05 27.76 -13.95
C PHE A 16 -0.54 26.87 -12.84
N ALA A 17 -1.49 27.42 -12.06
CA ALA A 17 -2.15 26.70 -10.97
C ALA A 17 -2.93 25.47 -11.50
N TYR A 18 -3.67 25.65 -12.59
CA TYR A 18 -4.39 24.57 -13.26
C TYR A 18 -3.43 23.45 -13.72
N ASN A 19 -2.39 23.82 -14.46
CA ASN A 19 -1.40 22.85 -14.95
C ASN A 19 -0.70 22.09 -13.81
N ARG A 20 -0.43 22.78 -12.70
CA ARG A 20 0.15 22.12 -11.51
C ARG A 20 -0.81 21.09 -10.90
N LEU A 21 -2.11 21.39 -10.79
CA LEU A 21 -3.13 20.46 -10.31
C LEU A 21 -3.26 19.25 -11.23
N VAL A 22 -3.26 19.46 -12.55
CA VAL A 22 -3.28 18.35 -13.54
C VAL A 22 -2.05 17.47 -13.38
N SER A 23 -0.86 18.08 -13.23
CA SER A 23 0.39 17.34 -13.02
C SER A 23 0.34 16.48 -11.75
N LEU A 24 -0.17 17.02 -10.64
CA LEU A 24 -0.29 16.28 -9.38
C LEU A 24 -1.29 15.13 -9.49
N ARG A 25 -2.45 15.34 -10.13
CA ARG A 25 -3.42 14.27 -10.40
C ARG A 25 -2.77 13.13 -11.19
N ASN A 26 -2.04 13.46 -12.26
CA ASN A 26 -1.35 12.46 -13.05
C ASN A 26 -0.22 11.74 -12.26
N GLN A 27 0.43 12.43 -11.32
CA GLN A 27 1.40 11.83 -10.42
C GLN A 27 0.74 10.84 -9.44
N VAL A 28 -0.44 11.16 -8.90
CA VAL A 28 -1.23 10.22 -8.07
C VAL A 28 -1.55 8.96 -8.86
N ASP A 29 -2.07 9.10 -10.10
CA ASP A 29 -2.40 7.97 -10.96
C ASP A 29 -1.15 7.11 -11.29
N ASN A 30 -0.02 7.76 -11.55
CA ASN A 30 1.23 7.06 -11.84
C ASN A 30 1.78 6.32 -10.60
N SER A 31 1.73 6.95 -9.43
CA SER A 31 2.16 6.32 -8.17
C SER A 31 1.29 5.11 -7.82
N TRP A 32 -0.02 5.19 -8.10
CA TRP A 32 -0.91 4.03 -7.97
C TRP A 32 -0.49 2.87 -8.88
N ARG A 33 -0.19 3.15 -10.14
CA ARG A 33 0.27 2.11 -11.09
C ARG A 33 1.57 1.44 -10.62
N GLN A 34 2.47 2.17 -9.96
CA GLN A 34 3.68 1.58 -9.37
C GLN A 34 3.35 0.59 -8.26
N ILE A 35 2.37 0.92 -7.40
CA ILE A 35 1.84 -0.03 -6.41
C ILE A 35 1.28 -1.27 -7.12
N ASP A 36 0.47 -1.09 -8.15
CA ASP A 36 -0.14 -2.20 -8.92
C ASP A 36 0.87 -3.20 -9.46
N VAL A 37 2.01 -2.72 -9.94
CA VAL A 37 3.10 -3.58 -10.43
C VAL A 37 3.63 -4.49 -9.30
N GLN A 38 3.85 -3.94 -8.11
CA GLN A 38 4.34 -4.72 -6.97
C GLN A 38 3.28 -5.66 -6.40
N LEU A 39 2.02 -5.23 -6.35
CA LEU A 39 0.90 -6.08 -5.95
C LEU A 39 0.74 -7.27 -6.90
N LYS A 40 0.84 -7.04 -8.21
CA LYS A 40 0.81 -8.13 -9.19
C LYS A 40 1.94 -9.12 -8.97
N ARG A 41 3.18 -8.65 -8.77
CA ARG A 41 4.32 -9.51 -8.46
C ARG A 41 4.05 -10.37 -7.22
N ARG A 42 3.51 -9.78 -6.15
CA ARG A 42 3.10 -10.51 -4.94
C ARG A 42 2.06 -11.58 -5.24
N HIS A 43 1.01 -11.24 -6.01
CA HIS A 43 -0.03 -12.18 -6.41
C HIS A 43 0.52 -13.36 -7.21
N ASP A 44 1.56 -13.15 -8.01
CA ASP A 44 2.17 -14.20 -8.84
C ASP A 44 3.11 -15.11 -8.00
N LEU A 45 3.71 -14.58 -6.92
CA LEU A 45 4.57 -15.35 -6.01
C LEU A 45 3.78 -16.23 -5.03
N ILE A 46 2.60 -15.79 -4.56
CA ILE A 46 1.81 -16.51 -3.56
C ILE A 46 1.48 -17.95 -3.97
N PRO A 47 0.95 -18.25 -5.16
CA PRO A 47 0.67 -19.62 -5.57
C PRO A 47 1.91 -20.52 -5.55
N ASN A 48 3.06 -19.99 -5.95
CA ASN A 48 4.31 -20.73 -5.97
C ASN A 48 4.77 -21.09 -4.54
N LEU A 49 4.65 -20.14 -3.60
CA LEU A 49 4.93 -20.40 -2.20
C LEU A 49 3.97 -21.45 -1.63
N ILE A 50 2.66 -21.31 -1.82
CA ILE A 50 1.65 -22.25 -1.34
C ILE A 50 1.94 -23.66 -1.87
N GLU A 51 2.24 -23.81 -3.15
CA GLU A 51 2.58 -25.10 -3.77
C GLU A 51 3.84 -25.70 -3.16
N ALA A 52 4.87 -24.90 -2.92
CA ALA A 52 6.12 -25.37 -2.34
C ALA A 52 5.98 -25.83 -0.87
N VAL A 53 5.08 -25.21 -0.09
CA VAL A 53 4.96 -25.51 1.35
C VAL A 53 3.85 -26.49 1.69
N LYS A 54 2.83 -26.68 0.84
CA LYS A 54 1.64 -27.51 1.13
C LYS A 54 1.96 -28.94 1.54
N GLY A 55 3.03 -29.52 0.99
CA GLY A 55 3.46 -30.87 1.30
C GLY A 55 3.99 -31.04 2.73
N TYR A 56 4.58 -29.98 3.27
CA TYR A 56 5.18 -29.94 4.61
C TYR A 56 4.17 -29.47 5.67
N MET A 57 3.20 -28.60 5.28
CA MET A 57 2.27 -27.92 6.16
C MET A 57 0.83 -28.49 6.07
N GLN A 58 0.70 -29.82 6.10
CA GLN A 58 -0.61 -30.48 5.94
C GLN A 58 -1.61 -30.15 7.05
N PHE A 59 -1.13 -29.81 8.24
CA PHE A 59 -1.98 -29.45 9.39
C PHE A 59 -2.35 -27.97 9.42
N GLU A 60 -1.71 -27.12 8.59
CA GLU A 60 -1.89 -25.67 8.57
C GLU A 60 -2.83 -25.19 7.44
N ARG A 61 -3.81 -26.04 7.09
CA ARG A 61 -4.71 -25.79 5.96
C ARG A 61 -5.43 -24.44 6.07
N ASP A 62 -5.83 -24.04 7.27
CA ASP A 62 -6.54 -22.78 7.50
C ASP A 62 -5.68 -21.57 7.17
N THR A 63 -4.40 -21.57 7.57
CA THR A 63 -3.46 -20.49 7.25
C THR A 63 -3.23 -20.37 5.76
N LEU A 64 -3.02 -21.50 5.08
CA LEU A 64 -2.84 -21.53 3.62
C LEU A 64 -4.09 -21.05 2.89
N THR A 65 -5.27 -21.51 3.31
CA THR A 65 -6.56 -21.12 2.73
C THR A 65 -6.83 -19.63 2.90
N GLN A 66 -6.55 -19.06 4.09
CA GLN A 66 -6.70 -17.62 4.34
C GLN A 66 -5.90 -16.77 3.35
N VAL A 67 -4.65 -17.13 3.05
CA VAL A 67 -3.81 -16.41 2.10
C VAL A 67 -4.37 -16.50 0.68
N VAL A 68 -4.82 -17.69 0.25
CA VAL A 68 -5.40 -17.92 -1.08
C VAL A 68 -6.71 -17.15 -1.24
N GLU A 69 -7.59 -17.16 -0.25
CA GLU A 69 -8.85 -16.43 -0.26
C GLU A 69 -8.63 -14.90 -0.27
N ALA A 70 -7.71 -14.40 0.56
CA ALA A 70 -7.35 -12.99 0.58
C ALA A 70 -6.83 -12.53 -0.80
N ARG A 71 -5.97 -13.33 -1.43
CA ARG A 71 -5.50 -13.08 -2.80
C ARG A 71 -6.66 -13.06 -3.80
N ALA A 72 -7.57 -14.04 -3.75
CA ALA A 72 -8.72 -14.10 -4.64
C ALA A 72 -9.61 -12.85 -4.50
N LYS A 73 -9.87 -12.39 -3.26
CA LYS A 73 -10.60 -11.15 -2.97
C LYS A 73 -9.90 -9.92 -3.54
N ALA A 74 -8.57 -9.82 -3.41
CA ALA A 74 -7.79 -8.69 -3.91
C ALA A 74 -7.83 -8.63 -5.45
N VAL A 75 -7.72 -9.77 -6.13
CA VAL A 75 -7.77 -9.85 -7.61
C VAL A 75 -9.16 -9.51 -8.15
N SER A 76 -10.23 -9.89 -7.44
CA SER A 76 -11.62 -9.67 -7.86
C SER A 76 -12.23 -8.37 -7.32
N ALA A 77 -11.49 -7.57 -6.57
CA ALA A 77 -12.01 -6.34 -5.96
C ALA A 77 -12.53 -5.36 -7.01
N PRO A 78 -13.77 -4.85 -6.85
CA PRO A 78 -14.41 -4.00 -7.86
C PRO A 78 -13.89 -2.56 -7.87
N ASP A 79 -13.30 -2.10 -6.77
CA ASP A 79 -12.83 -0.74 -6.56
C ASP A 79 -11.53 -0.69 -5.77
N GLN A 80 -10.89 0.47 -5.78
CA GLN A 80 -9.59 0.70 -5.13
C GLN A 80 -9.65 0.50 -3.61
N ALA A 81 -10.71 0.93 -2.94
CA ALA A 81 -10.84 0.83 -1.48
C ALA A 81 -10.98 -0.63 -1.04
N SER A 82 -11.85 -1.40 -1.70
CA SER A 82 -12.01 -2.84 -1.48
C SER A 82 -10.72 -3.61 -1.74
N ARG A 83 -9.99 -3.22 -2.79
CA ARG A 83 -8.69 -3.81 -3.11
C ARG A 83 -7.66 -3.52 -2.03
N MET A 84 -7.54 -2.27 -1.57
CA MET A 84 -6.63 -1.91 -0.48
C MET A 84 -6.91 -2.73 0.80
N ALA A 85 -8.18 -2.93 1.15
CA ALA A 85 -8.56 -3.73 2.31
C ALA A 85 -8.16 -5.22 2.15
N ALA A 86 -8.37 -5.80 0.95
CA ALA A 86 -7.99 -7.18 0.67
C ALA A 86 -6.46 -7.35 0.65
N GLU A 87 -5.72 -6.38 0.13
CA GLU A 87 -4.25 -6.40 0.13
C GLU A 87 -3.67 -6.36 1.56
N SER A 88 -4.30 -5.64 2.48
CA SER A 88 -3.92 -5.67 3.90
C SER A 88 -4.14 -7.06 4.51
N GLN A 89 -5.23 -7.76 4.12
CA GLN A 89 -5.46 -9.15 4.55
C GLN A 89 -4.37 -10.11 4.04
N ILE A 90 -3.87 -9.89 2.80
CA ILE A 90 -2.75 -10.67 2.27
C ILE A 90 -1.49 -10.44 3.11
N THR A 91 -1.14 -9.19 3.43
CA THR A 91 0.04 -8.87 4.25
C THR A 91 -0.04 -9.56 5.62
N THR A 92 -1.18 -9.47 6.30
CA THR A 92 -1.40 -10.16 7.59
C THR A 92 -1.32 -11.68 7.43
N GLY A 93 -1.94 -12.24 6.39
CA GLY A 93 -1.93 -13.68 6.12
C GLY A 93 -0.53 -14.22 5.81
N LEU A 94 0.24 -13.50 5.00
CA LEU A 94 1.63 -13.86 4.70
C LEU A 94 2.52 -13.78 5.95
N GLY A 95 2.34 -12.76 6.81
CA GLY A 95 3.06 -12.66 8.07
C GLY A 95 2.80 -13.86 8.98
N LYS A 96 1.53 -14.29 9.12
CA LYS A 96 1.16 -15.51 9.86
C LYS A 96 1.77 -16.77 9.24
N LEU A 97 1.70 -16.91 7.91
CA LEU A 97 2.28 -18.05 7.21
C LEU A 97 3.78 -18.14 7.44
N MET A 98 4.51 -17.03 7.32
CA MET A 98 5.96 -16.98 7.57
C MET A 98 6.29 -17.38 9.01
N ALA A 99 5.55 -16.88 10.01
CA ALA A 99 5.74 -17.25 11.42
C ALA A 99 5.50 -18.75 11.67
N VAL A 100 4.47 -19.33 11.05
CA VAL A 100 4.20 -20.78 11.16
C VAL A 100 5.29 -21.60 10.49
N MET A 101 5.79 -21.17 9.33
CA MET A 101 6.88 -21.85 8.60
C MET A 101 8.16 -21.96 9.44
N GLU A 102 8.37 -21.09 10.43
CA GLU A 102 9.50 -21.17 11.34
C GLU A 102 9.51 -22.46 12.18
N ASN A 103 8.36 -23.09 12.40
CA ASN A 103 8.23 -24.34 13.11
C ASN A 103 8.55 -25.59 12.26
N TYR A 104 8.87 -25.40 10.97
CA TYR A 104 9.15 -26.48 10.02
C TYR A 104 10.60 -26.43 9.54
N PRO A 105 11.55 -27.11 10.23
CA PRO A 105 12.99 -27.06 9.89
C PRO A 105 13.30 -27.48 8.45
N GLN A 106 12.49 -28.38 7.88
CA GLN A 106 12.66 -28.86 6.50
C GLN A 106 12.44 -27.74 5.48
N LEU A 107 11.48 -26.80 5.75
CA LEU A 107 11.23 -25.65 4.89
C LEU A 107 12.40 -24.66 4.92
N LYS A 108 13.07 -24.53 6.09
CA LYS A 108 14.27 -23.69 6.21
C LYS A 108 15.47 -24.23 5.45
N ALA A 109 15.50 -25.52 5.15
CA ALA A 109 16.55 -26.14 4.36
C ALA A 109 16.24 -26.17 2.85
N ASP A 110 15.00 -25.89 2.45
CA ASP A 110 14.59 -25.89 1.05
C ASP A 110 14.96 -24.55 0.37
N GLY A 111 15.93 -24.62 -0.55
CA GLY A 111 16.44 -23.43 -1.24
C GLY A 111 15.39 -22.70 -2.10
N ASN A 112 14.39 -23.42 -2.63
CA ASN A 112 13.31 -22.79 -3.40
C ASN A 112 12.37 -22.01 -2.47
N VAL A 113 12.04 -22.58 -1.32
CA VAL A 113 11.20 -21.92 -0.30
C VAL A 113 11.89 -20.66 0.21
N LEU A 114 13.19 -20.75 0.56
CA LEU A 114 13.97 -19.60 1.01
C LEU A 114 13.98 -18.48 -0.03
N LYS A 115 14.20 -18.81 -1.30
CA LYS A 115 14.17 -17.82 -2.38
C LYS A 115 12.81 -17.16 -2.52
N LEU A 116 11.72 -17.92 -2.45
CA LEU A 116 10.35 -17.38 -2.50
C LEU A 116 10.04 -16.47 -1.31
N GLN A 117 10.50 -16.81 -0.11
CA GLN A 117 10.40 -15.98 1.09
C GLN A 117 11.15 -14.66 0.92
N GLU A 118 12.38 -14.70 0.40
CA GLU A 118 13.19 -13.50 0.14
C GLU A 118 12.52 -12.59 -0.91
N GLU A 119 12.03 -13.18 -2.01
CA GLU A 119 11.33 -12.43 -3.05
C GLU A 119 10.03 -11.81 -2.52
N LEU A 120 9.25 -12.51 -1.69
CA LEU A 120 8.05 -11.98 -1.06
C LEU A 120 8.39 -10.86 -0.07
N THR A 121 9.40 -11.05 0.79
CA THR A 121 9.85 -10.02 1.73
C THR A 121 10.31 -8.76 0.99
N THR A 122 11.08 -8.92 -0.07
CA THR A 122 11.51 -7.81 -0.93
C THR A 122 10.31 -7.10 -1.55
N THR A 123 9.33 -7.86 -2.04
CA THR A 123 8.12 -7.31 -2.65
C THR A 123 7.26 -6.55 -1.63
N GLU A 124 7.11 -7.07 -0.39
CA GLU A 124 6.41 -6.36 0.70
C GLU A 124 7.09 -5.02 1.03
N ASN A 125 8.43 -5.00 1.11
CA ASN A 125 9.16 -3.76 1.33
C ASN A 125 8.95 -2.76 0.17
N GLN A 126 8.97 -3.23 -1.08
CA GLN A 126 8.69 -2.38 -2.24
C GLN A 126 7.25 -1.85 -2.24
N ILE A 127 6.26 -2.67 -1.83
CA ILE A 127 4.89 -2.22 -1.65
C ILE A 127 4.80 -1.14 -0.56
N ALA A 128 5.47 -1.32 0.57
CA ALA A 128 5.48 -0.34 1.65
C ALA A 128 6.04 1.02 1.19
N PHE A 129 7.18 1.02 0.49
CA PHE A 129 7.77 2.24 -0.09
C PHE A 129 6.87 2.89 -1.15
N ALA A 130 6.26 2.09 -2.03
CA ALA A 130 5.35 2.59 -3.05
C ALA A 130 4.08 3.21 -2.43
N ARG A 131 3.54 2.62 -1.35
CA ARG A 131 2.41 3.17 -0.58
C ARG A 131 2.76 4.51 0.06
N GLN A 132 3.95 4.62 0.66
CA GLN A 132 4.41 5.88 1.24
C GLN A 132 4.53 6.96 0.16
N ALA A 133 5.21 6.69 -0.94
CA ALA A 133 5.35 7.61 -2.06
C ALA A 133 3.99 8.04 -2.64
N TYR A 134 3.02 7.12 -2.75
CA TYR A 134 1.66 7.42 -3.16
C TYR A 134 0.99 8.40 -2.19
N ASN A 135 1.07 8.13 -0.88
CA ASN A 135 0.46 8.97 0.14
C ASN A 135 1.08 10.38 0.16
N ASP A 136 2.38 10.52 -0.09
CA ASP A 136 3.05 11.82 -0.18
C ASP A 136 2.52 12.64 -1.37
N VAL A 137 2.32 12.02 -2.52
CA VAL A 137 1.74 12.70 -3.70
C VAL A 137 0.26 13.03 -3.47
N VAL A 138 -0.51 12.15 -2.83
CA VAL A 138 -1.90 12.41 -2.43
C VAL A 138 -1.98 13.60 -1.46
N LEU A 139 -1.07 13.68 -0.50
CA LEU A 139 -0.98 14.81 0.43
C LEU A 139 -0.74 16.14 -0.32
N ASP A 140 0.21 16.18 -1.27
CA ASP A 140 0.49 17.41 -2.05
C ASP A 140 -0.74 17.80 -2.89
N LEU A 141 -1.39 16.87 -3.59
CA LEU A 141 -2.61 17.14 -4.34
C LEU A 141 -3.73 17.67 -3.42
N ASN A 142 -4.02 16.99 -2.33
CA ASN A 142 -5.11 17.34 -1.41
C ASN A 142 -4.85 18.69 -0.74
N THR A 143 -3.61 18.98 -0.39
CA THR A 143 -3.20 20.27 0.14
C THR A 143 -3.44 21.37 -0.89
N ARG A 144 -3.00 21.17 -2.16
CA ARG A 144 -3.20 22.16 -3.24
C ARG A 144 -4.67 22.42 -3.55
N ILE A 145 -5.54 21.43 -3.44
CA ILE A 145 -6.98 21.59 -3.61
C ILE A 145 -7.60 22.46 -2.49
N GLN A 146 -7.02 22.45 -1.29
CA GLN A 146 -7.59 23.11 -0.11
C GLN A 146 -7.05 24.53 0.13
N ILE A 147 -5.79 24.82 -0.22
CA ILE A 147 -5.16 26.10 0.07
C ILE A 147 -5.63 27.21 -0.88
N PHE A 148 -5.78 28.43 -0.32
CA PHE A 148 -6.06 29.64 -1.09
C PHE A 148 -4.77 30.12 -1.79
N PRO A 149 -4.84 30.65 -3.00
CA PRO A 149 -6.04 30.81 -3.86
C PRO A 149 -6.31 29.62 -4.80
N THR A 150 -5.53 28.53 -4.76
CA THR A 150 -5.62 27.37 -5.67
C THR A 150 -6.96 26.63 -5.51
N ASN A 151 -7.57 26.66 -4.33
CA ASN A 151 -8.87 26.06 -4.06
C ASN A 151 -9.99 26.61 -4.97
N LEU A 152 -9.90 27.89 -5.39
CA LEU A 152 -10.85 28.48 -6.34
C LEU A 152 -10.74 27.81 -7.73
N ILE A 153 -9.52 27.51 -8.16
CA ILE A 153 -9.28 26.79 -9.40
C ILE A 153 -9.76 25.34 -9.27
N ALA A 154 -9.39 24.69 -8.16
CA ALA A 154 -9.74 23.29 -7.92
C ALA A 154 -11.27 23.09 -7.94
N SER A 155 -12.05 23.92 -7.27
CA SER A 155 -13.50 23.83 -7.22
C SER A 155 -14.16 24.09 -8.59
N ASN A 156 -13.71 25.12 -9.32
CA ASN A 156 -14.28 25.48 -10.61
C ASN A 156 -14.01 24.44 -11.71
N PHE A 157 -12.84 23.78 -11.67
CA PHE A 157 -12.45 22.76 -12.64
C PHE A 157 -12.68 21.33 -12.16
N GLY A 158 -13.36 21.13 -11.02
CA GLY A 158 -13.82 19.83 -10.56
C GLY A 158 -12.70 18.89 -10.07
N PHE A 159 -11.57 19.42 -9.59
CA PHE A 159 -10.56 18.62 -8.93
C PHE A 159 -11.08 18.10 -7.59
N LYS A 160 -10.96 16.80 -7.38
CA LYS A 160 -11.39 16.13 -6.14
C LYS A 160 -10.17 15.64 -5.35
N ALA A 161 -10.33 15.60 -4.03
CA ALA A 161 -9.34 15.00 -3.17
C ALA A 161 -9.20 13.51 -3.49
N ALA A 162 -7.96 13.02 -3.51
CA ALA A 162 -7.65 11.61 -3.65
C ALA A 162 -7.66 10.93 -2.27
N GLU A 163 -7.98 9.63 -2.25
CA GLU A 163 -7.97 8.82 -1.03
C GLU A 163 -6.56 8.34 -0.70
N TYR A 164 -6.20 8.41 0.58
CA TYR A 164 -4.94 7.85 1.07
C TYR A 164 -4.99 6.32 1.08
N PHE A 165 -3.86 5.71 0.80
CA PHE A 165 -3.68 4.29 1.09
C PHE A 165 -3.63 4.09 2.60
N LYS A 166 -4.66 3.46 3.18
CA LYS A 166 -4.73 3.16 4.61
C LYS A 166 -3.99 1.86 4.89
N GLY A 167 -3.08 1.87 5.87
CA GLY A 167 -2.51 0.65 6.43
C GLY A 167 -3.56 -0.20 7.13
N ALA A 168 -3.25 -1.48 7.36
CA ALA A 168 -4.11 -2.33 8.16
C ALA A 168 -4.31 -1.72 9.56
N PRO A 169 -5.49 -1.91 10.21
CA PRO A 169 -5.72 -1.41 11.57
C PRO A 169 -4.67 -1.89 12.57
N GLU A 170 -4.07 -3.05 12.32
CA GLU A 170 -3.01 -3.65 13.15
C GLU A 170 -1.66 -2.90 12.99
N GLU A 171 -1.39 -2.31 11.84
CA GLU A 171 -0.20 -1.46 11.60
C GLU A 171 -0.31 -0.11 12.34
N GLN A 172 -1.52 0.29 12.72
CA GLN A 172 -1.79 1.53 13.47
C GLN A 172 -1.81 1.29 15.00
N ALA A 173 -1.82 0.03 15.44
CA ALA A 173 -1.82 -0.29 16.86
C ALA A 173 -0.44 -0.02 17.47
N VAL A 174 -0.38 0.89 18.41
CA VAL A 174 0.84 1.13 19.20
C VAL A 174 1.17 -0.17 19.96
N PRO A 175 2.38 -0.74 19.83
CA PRO A 175 2.79 -1.90 20.60
C PRO A 175 2.64 -1.62 22.09
N LYS A 176 1.84 -2.39 22.80
CA LYS A 176 1.78 -2.32 24.27
C LYS A 176 3.07 -2.94 24.81
N VAL A 177 4.00 -2.11 25.21
CA VAL A 177 5.20 -2.56 25.92
C VAL A 177 4.79 -2.78 27.38
N ASP A 178 4.72 -4.03 27.81
CA ASP A 178 4.55 -4.38 29.23
C ASP A 178 5.92 -4.27 29.90
N LEU A 179 6.11 -3.18 30.65
CA LEU A 179 7.31 -2.91 31.44
C LEU A 179 7.20 -3.46 32.89
N SER A 180 6.23 -4.32 33.19
CA SER A 180 6.13 -4.96 34.47
C SER A 180 7.33 -5.89 34.68
N MET A 181 8.34 -5.38 35.41
CA MET A 181 9.42 -6.21 35.90
C MET A 181 8.85 -7.18 36.93
N THR A 182 8.73 -8.44 36.56
CA THR A 182 8.46 -9.50 37.54
C THR A 182 9.66 -9.56 38.48
N THR A 183 9.52 -8.99 39.67
CA THR A 183 10.51 -9.14 40.77
C THR A 183 10.60 -10.63 41.07
N PRO A 184 11.80 -11.25 41.03
CA PRO A 184 11.94 -12.65 41.45
C PRO A 184 11.59 -12.73 42.95
N ARG A 185 10.61 -13.56 43.28
CA ARG A 185 10.34 -13.93 44.70
C ARG A 185 11.55 -14.69 45.22
N ALA A 186 12.19 -14.13 46.22
CA ALA A 186 13.18 -14.82 47.07
C ALA A 186 12.55 -15.96 47.85
#